data_c276c16f87030497b6ab336a5dc7d25c
#
_entry.id   c276c16f87030497b6ab336a5dc7d25c
#
_cell.length_a   1.000
_cell.length_b   1.000
_cell.length_c   1.000
_cell.angle_alpha   90.00
_cell.angle_beta   90.00
_cell.angle_gamma   90.00
#
_symmetry.space_group_name_H-M   'P 1'
#
loop_
_entity.id
_entity.type
_entity.pdbx_description
1 polymer ?
#
loop_
_entity_poly.entity_id
_entity_poly.type
_entity_poly.pdbx_seq_one_letter_code
_entity_poly.pdbx_strand_id
1 'polypeptide(L)'
;MTLAAIANAEQHSLSKYADPAEPALPVTSVDVSLADTALLITDPQVDFLSPDGVTWGVVGESVTELGTVENIGTLLDTAKAEGLPVFVSPHHYYPS
;
A
#
# COMPACT_ATOMS: atom_id res chain seq x y z
N MET A 1 11.67 14.35 3.53
CA MET A 1 11.54 13.11 2.75
C MET A 1 10.13 13.04 2.18
N THR A 2 10.02 12.73 0.93
CA THR A 2 8.74 12.66 0.23
C THR A 2 8.30 11.20 0.12
N LEU A 3 7.15 10.84 0.69
CA LEU A 3 6.64 9.47 0.60
C LEU A 3 6.33 9.08 -0.85
N ALA A 4 6.08 10.04 -1.72
CA ALA A 4 5.87 9.78 -3.14
C ALA A 4 7.07 9.05 -3.80
N ALA A 5 8.26 9.17 -3.23
CA ALA A 5 9.42 8.44 -3.71
C ALA A 5 9.32 6.93 -3.49
N ILE A 6 8.41 6.49 -2.62
CA ILE A 6 8.17 5.07 -2.36
C ILE A 6 7.34 4.45 -3.48
N ALA A 7 6.50 5.25 -4.13
CA ALA A 7 5.73 4.80 -5.28
C ALA A 7 6.67 4.65 -6.47
N ASN A 8 6.93 3.42 -6.87
CA ASN A 8 7.78 3.15 -8.01
C ASN A 8 6.98 3.34 -9.30
N ALA A 9 7.04 4.55 -9.87
CA ALA A 9 6.31 4.90 -11.09
C ALA A 9 6.67 3.99 -12.27
N GLU A 10 7.92 3.54 -12.35
CA GLU A 10 8.35 2.63 -13.42
C GLU A 10 7.68 1.28 -13.28
N GLN A 11 7.54 0.78 -12.05
CA GLN A 11 6.84 -0.47 -11.79
C GLN A 11 5.38 -0.36 -12.16
N HIS A 12 4.73 0.76 -11.84
CA HIS A 12 3.33 1.00 -12.20
C HIS A 12 3.11 1.07 -13.70
N SER A 13 4.04 1.65 -14.46
CA SER A 13 3.91 1.78 -15.92
C SER A 13 3.99 0.43 -16.64
N LEU A 14 4.55 -0.60 -15.99
CA LEU A 14 4.67 -1.95 -16.56
C LEU A 14 3.55 -2.88 -16.11
N SER A 15 2.75 -2.49 -15.14
CA SER A 15 1.70 -3.31 -14.57
C SER A 15 0.38 -3.11 -15.31
N LYS A 16 -0.38 -4.20 -15.49
CA LYS A 16 -1.75 -4.12 -16.00
C LYS A 16 -2.71 -3.41 -15.03
N TYR A 17 -2.27 -3.20 -13.79
CA TYR A 17 -3.04 -2.47 -12.78
C TYR A 17 -2.66 -1.00 -12.71
N ALA A 18 -1.75 -0.55 -13.57
CA ALA A 18 -1.43 0.85 -13.69
C ALA A 18 -2.62 1.63 -14.27
N ASP A 19 -2.71 2.90 -13.93
CA ASP A 19 -3.74 3.75 -14.47
C ASP A 19 -3.59 3.88 -15.99
N PRO A 20 -4.62 3.57 -16.78
CA PRO A 20 -4.53 3.60 -18.24
C PRO A 20 -4.56 5.02 -18.82
N ALA A 21 -4.90 6.03 -18.03
CA ALA A 21 -4.99 7.41 -18.54
C ALA A 21 -3.61 8.06 -18.60
N GLU A 22 -3.43 8.91 -19.59
CA GLU A 22 -2.17 9.66 -19.76
C GLU A 22 -2.47 11.13 -20.12
N PRO A 23 -2.27 12.09 -19.19
CA PRO A 23 -1.89 11.89 -17.81
C PRO A 23 -3.07 11.36 -16.97
N ALA A 24 -2.78 10.40 -16.13
CA ALA A 24 -3.83 9.74 -15.34
C ALA A 24 -4.47 10.70 -14.33
N LEU A 25 -3.64 11.37 -13.56
CA LEU A 25 -4.06 12.31 -12.54
C LEU A 25 -3.08 13.49 -12.53
N PRO A 26 -3.52 14.66 -12.05
CA PRO A 26 -2.58 15.75 -11.86
C PRO A 26 -1.43 15.34 -10.96
N VAL A 27 -0.21 15.64 -11.40
CA VAL A 27 0.96 15.43 -10.57
C VAL A 27 0.96 16.53 -9.51
N THR A 28 0.87 16.14 -8.25
CA THR A 28 0.92 17.07 -7.14
C THR A 28 2.21 16.86 -6.37
N SER A 29 2.82 17.95 -5.92
CA SER A 29 3.94 17.88 -5.00
C SER A 29 3.37 17.93 -3.58
N VAL A 30 3.50 16.82 -2.86
CA VAL A 30 3.12 16.77 -1.45
C VAL A 30 4.35 16.53 -0.63
N ASP A 31 4.71 17.53 0.18
CA ASP A 31 5.78 17.39 1.15
C ASP A 31 5.18 16.84 2.44
N VAL A 32 5.72 15.73 2.89
CA VAL A 32 5.27 15.07 4.10
C VAL A 32 6.26 15.34 5.22
N SER A 33 5.79 15.99 6.28
CA SER A 33 6.59 16.20 7.47
C SER A 33 6.48 14.98 8.38
N LEU A 34 7.61 14.36 8.70
CA LEU A 34 7.63 13.20 9.60
C LEU A 34 7.13 13.55 11.00
N ALA A 35 7.26 14.81 11.42
CA ALA A 35 6.81 15.26 12.72
C ALA A 35 5.27 15.26 12.85
N ASP A 36 4.57 15.40 11.74
CA ASP A 36 3.11 15.53 11.70
C ASP A 36 2.45 14.37 10.93
N THR A 37 3.13 13.25 10.81
CA THR A 37 2.67 12.14 9.97
C THR A 37 2.51 10.88 10.80
N ALA A 38 1.49 10.10 10.46
CA ALA A 38 1.29 8.75 10.97
C ALA A 38 1.05 7.80 9.79
N LEU A 39 1.40 6.55 9.98
CA LEU A 39 1.13 5.50 8.99
C LEU A 39 -0.14 4.76 9.40
N LEU A 40 -1.12 4.73 8.52
CA LEU A 40 -2.34 3.95 8.70
C LEU A 40 -2.36 2.83 7.65
N ILE A 41 -2.49 1.59 8.11
CA ILE A 41 -2.60 0.42 7.25
C ILE A 41 -3.99 -0.16 7.42
N THR A 42 -4.73 -0.24 6.31
CA THR A 42 -6.10 -0.77 6.30
C THR A 42 -6.13 -2.17 5.67
N ASP A 43 -6.93 -3.05 6.25
CA ASP A 43 -7.19 -4.41 5.77
C ASP A 43 -5.94 -5.28 5.56
N PRO A 44 -4.93 -5.22 6.45
CA PRO A 44 -3.68 -5.97 6.26
C PRO A 44 -3.80 -7.39 6.84
N GLN A 45 -4.67 -8.19 6.26
CA GLN A 45 -4.98 -9.49 6.84
C GLN A 45 -4.85 -10.62 5.82
N VAL A 46 -4.75 -11.84 6.34
CA VAL A 46 -4.59 -13.05 5.55
C VAL A 46 -5.63 -13.17 4.45
N ASP A 47 -6.86 -12.73 4.71
CA ASP A 47 -7.96 -12.79 3.74
C ASP A 47 -7.59 -12.17 2.39
N PHE A 48 -6.79 -11.11 2.40
CA PHE A 48 -6.43 -10.35 1.20
C PHE A 48 -4.97 -10.51 0.80
N LEU A 49 -4.08 -10.82 1.74
CA LEU A 49 -2.64 -10.72 1.53
C LEU A 49 -1.93 -12.07 1.49
N SER A 50 -2.67 -13.17 1.64
CA SER A 50 -2.10 -14.51 1.64
C SER A 50 -2.77 -15.39 0.60
N PRO A 51 -2.00 -16.30 -0.06
CA PRO A 51 -2.59 -17.33 -0.91
C PRO A 51 -3.64 -18.20 -0.22
N ASP A 52 -3.61 -18.27 1.11
CA ASP A 52 -4.59 -19.01 1.90
C ASP A 52 -5.83 -18.18 2.23
N GLY A 53 -5.86 -16.92 1.83
CA GLY A 53 -6.96 -16.00 2.15
C GLY A 53 -8.21 -16.25 1.31
N VAL A 54 -9.37 -15.95 1.89
CA VAL A 54 -10.66 -16.22 1.26
C VAL A 54 -10.89 -15.38 0.01
N THR A 55 -10.25 -14.21 -0.11
CA THR A 55 -10.39 -13.34 -1.28
C THR A 55 -9.18 -13.37 -2.20
N TRP A 56 -8.23 -14.26 -1.95
CA TRP A 56 -7.01 -14.33 -2.76
C TRP A 56 -7.30 -14.55 -4.24
N GLY A 57 -8.32 -15.32 -4.57
CA GLY A 57 -8.70 -15.57 -5.95
C GLY A 57 -9.07 -14.29 -6.71
N VAL A 58 -9.46 -13.24 -6.00
CA VAL A 58 -9.83 -11.96 -6.59
C VAL A 58 -8.66 -10.98 -6.61
N VAL A 59 -7.89 -10.92 -5.53
CA VAL A 59 -6.88 -9.85 -5.36
C VAL A 59 -5.44 -10.34 -5.48
N GLY A 60 -5.21 -11.65 -5.42
CA GLY A 60 -3.86 -12.20 -5.31
C GLY A 60 -2.92 -11.83 -6.45
N GLU A 61 -3.44 -11.75 -7.65
CA GLU A 61 -2.64 -11.38 -8.81
C GLU A 61 -2.10 -9.94 -8.66
N SER A 62 -2.96 -9.00 -8.30
CA SER A 62 -2.53 -7.60 -8.12
C SER A 62 -1.62 -7.45 -6.89
N VAL A 63 -1.93 -8.15 -5.81
CA VAL A 63 -1.09 -8.13 -4.60
C VAL A 63 0.33 -8.60 -4.93
N THR A 64 0.43 -9.68 -5.70
CA THR A 64 1.72 -10.24 -6.09
C THR A 64 2.46 -9.33 -7.06
N GLU A 65 1.79 -8.87 -8.10
CA GLU A 65 2.43 -8.07 -9.13
C GLU A 65 2.92 -6.71 -8.59
N LEU A 66 2.12 -6.09 -7.73
CA LEU A 66 2.47 -4.80 -7.15
C LEU A 66 3.39 -4.90 -5.92
N GLY A 67 3.69 -6.11 -5.47
CA GLY A 67 4.55 -6.30 -4.30
C GLY A 67 3.95 -5.71 -3.03
N THR A 68 2.64 -5.81 -2.86
CA THR A 68 1.91 -5.14 -1.79
C THR A 68 2.43 -5.51 -0.41
N VAL A 69 2.64 -6.80 -0.15
CA VAL A 69 3.09 -7.27 1.17
C VAL A 69 4.49 -6.73 1.48
N GLU A 70 5.40 -6.83 0.53
CA GLU A 70 6.77 -6.35 0.68
C GLU A 70 6.80 -4.83 0.87
N ASN A 71 5.97 -4.11 0.15
CA ASN A 71 5.89 -2.66 0.26
C ASN A 71 5.32 -2.22 1.62
N ILE A 72 4.33 -2.93 2.14
CA ILE A 72 3.82 -2.69 3.50
C ILE A 72 4.95 -2.92 4.50
N GLY A 73 5.72 -3.99 4.35
CA GLY A 73 6.88 -4.26 5.20
C GLY A 73 7.89 -3.11 5.19
N THR A 74 8.19 -2.60 4.01
CA THR A 74 9.12 -1.46 3.86
C THR A 74 8.58 -0.21 4.55
N LEU A 75 7.28 0.07 4.42
CA LEU A 75 6.66 1.21 5.09
C LEU A 75 6.71 1.06 6.61
N LEU A 76 6.46 -0.13 7.13
CA LEU A 76 6.54 -0.40 8.56
C LEU A 76 7.96 -0.21 9.10
N ASP A 77 8.95 -0.72 8.39
CA ASP A 77 10.34 -0.56 8.77
C ASP A 77 10.76 0.92 8.78
N THR A 78 10.32 1.66 7.77
CA THR A 78 10.57 3.10 7.68
C THR A 78 9.91 3.86 8.82
N ALA A 79 8.64 3.54 9.11
CA ALA A 79 7.92 4.18 10.22
C ALA A 79 8.62 3.93 11.53
N LYS A 80 9.08 2.71 11.76
CA LYS A 80 9.82 2.34 12.97
C LYS A 80 11.13 3.11 13.07
N ALA A 81 11.89 3.17 11.98
CA ALA A 81 13.18 3.87 11.97
C ALA A 81 13.03 5.37 12.22
N GLU A 82 11.95 5.97 11.71
CA GLU A 82 11.69 7.41 11.81
C GLU A 82 10.81 7.78 13.00
N GLY A 83 10.38 6.81 13.81
CA GLY A 83 9.55 7.08 14.97
C GLY A 83 8.13 7.52 14.66
N LEU A 84 7.60 7.15 13.51
CA LEU A 84 6.21 7.47 13.13
C LEU A 84 5.23 6.60 13.89
N PRO A 85 4.11 7.16 14.39
CA PRO A 85 3.01 6.35 14.89
C PRO A 85 2.43 5.48 13.79
N VAL A 86 2.11 4.23 14.12
CA VAL A 86 1.51 3.27 13.20
C VAL A 86 0.15 2.86 13.74
N PHE A 87 -0.85 2.92 12.87
CA PHE A 87 -2.21 2.48 13.17
C PHE A 87 -2.60 1.39 12.18
N VAL A 88 -3.32 0.39 12.65
CA VAL A 88 -3.79 -0.71 11.82
C VAL A 88 -5.31 -0.81 11.97
N SER A 89 -6.00 -0.87 10.84
CA SER A 89 -7.46 -1.00 10.80
C SER A 89 -7.84 -2.26 10.03
N PRO A 90 -8.04 -3.40 10.71
CA PRO A 90 -8.45 -4.63 10.04
C PRO A 90 -9.88 -4.53 9.53
N HIS A 91 -10.14 -5.20 8.41
CA HIS A 91 -11.49 -5.36 7.91
C HIS A 91 -12.28 -6.31 8.82
N HIS A 92 -13.53 -5.96 9.10
CA HIS A 92 -14.39 -6.75 9.95
C HIS A 92 -15.62 -7.25 9.17
N TYR A 93 -15.89 -8.53 9.29
CA TYR A 93 -17.10 -9.13 8.73
C TYR A 93 -18.09 -9.39 9.85
N TYR A 94 -19.34 -9.03 9.63
CA TYR A 94 -20.41 -9.38 10.56
C TYR A 94 -20.84 -10.82 10.30
N PRO A 95 -21.04 -11.61 11.35
CA PRO A 95 -21.63 -12.95 11.17
C PRO A 95 -23.02 -12.82 10.56
N SER A 96 -23.30 -13.64 9.57
CA SER A 96 -24.63 -13.67 8.95
C SER A 96 -25.59 -14.54 9.76
#